data_958d5c2c00bfaab483660562d9146fc0
#
_entry.id   958d5c2c00bfaab483660562d9146fc0
#
_cell.length_a   1.000
_cell.length_b   1.000
_cell.length_c   1.000
_cell.angle_alpha   90.00
_cell.angle_beta   90.00
_cell.angle_gamma   90.00
#
_symmetry.space_group_name_H-M   'P 1'
#
loop_
_entity.id
_entity.type
_entity.pdbx_description
1 polymer ?
#
loop_
_entity_poly.entity_id
_entity_poly.type
_entity_poly.pdbx_seq_one_letter_code
_entity_poly.pdbx_strand_id
1 'polypeptide(L)'
;RISSNPPPHPSDMPTLGSILTRLNNEPRFVHDAIHINGPALVPFYAGPGQFGGLLGGAHDPFLIGDVTEGDTAIPGYDDSVELVPMRLQERLALKDTLDRENSGLFSNAKSKRNARNYAKAMELLASKNVREAFDLSTEKESTRLSYGMNRSGQACLLARRMVEAGVPYINVIFNHSNRGQDREPQDTDWYGWDTHNDIFYALKEQLVPRFDKAVPALLLDLEQRGLLDQTLVVCMGEFGRAPLIAIEENFEGTNPGRKHWARAYSVFFAGAGVKGGGVVGSTDRTGGDVVSQRYGPWDIACLLYTSDAADE
;
A
#
# COMPACT_ATOMS: atom_id res chain seq x y z
N ARG A 1 -17.58 -13.63 -7.16
CA ARG A 1 -17.58 -14.71 -6.13
C ARG A 1 -16.41 -14.43 -5.22
N ILE A 2 -16.69 -14.11 -3.97
CA ILE A 2 -15.69 -14.13 -2.91
C ILE A 2 -15.29 -15.59 -2.77
N SER A 3 -14.06 -15.94 -3.10
CA SER A 3 -13.56 -17.29 -2.95
C SER A 3 -13.51 -17.60 -1.45
N SER A 4 -14.02 -18.77 -1.07
CA SER A 4 -13.96 -19.24 0.33
C SER A 4 -12.54 -19.64 0.76
N ASN A 5 -11.55 -19.51 -0.10
CA ASN A 5 -10.17 -19.80 0.20
C ASN A 5 -9.43 -18.51 0.60
N PRO A 6 -8.60 -18.55 1.65
CA PRO A 6 -7.82 -17.38 2.04
C PRO A 6 -6.86 -16.97 0.90
N PRO A 7 -6.76 -15.68 0.58
CA PRO A 7 -5.77 -15.17 -0.37
C PRO A 7 -4.34 -15.38 0.18
N PRO A 8 -3.34 -15.34 -0.71
CA PRO A 8 -3.42 -15.07 -2.14
C PRO A 8 -3.82 -16.30 -2.95
N HIS A 9 -4.78 -16.15 -3.88
CA HIS A 9 -5.16 -17.24 -4.76
C HIS A 9 -4.36 -17.17 -6.07
N PRO A 10 -3.83 -18.32 -6.60
CA PRO A 10 -3.01 -18.31 -7.82
C PRO A 10 -3.72 -17.80 -9.07
N SER A 11 -5.05 -17.74 -9.06
CA SER A 11 -5.86 -17.21 -10.18
C SER A 11 -6.27 -15.74 -10.00
N ASP A 12 -5.84 -15.09 -8.93
CA ASP A 12 -6.11 -13.66 -8.74
C ASP A 12 -5.35 -12.84 -9.81
N MET A 13 -5.93 -11.70 -10.19
CA MET A 13 -5.20 -10.74 -11.02
C MET A 13 -4.06 -10.13 -10.20
N PRO A 14 -2.87 -9.96 -10.81
CA PRO A 14 -1.75 -9.32 -10.13
C PRO A 14 -2.02 -7.84 -9.85
N THR A 15 -1.39 -7.29 -8.82
CA THR A 15 -1.38 -5.84 -8.60
C THR A 15 -0.58 -5.13 -9.70
N LEU A 16 -0.80 -3.81 -9.86
CA LEU A 16 0.04 -2.99 -10.74
C LEU A 16 1.51 -3.06 -10.34
N GLY A 17 1.82 -3.02 -9.03
CA GLY A 17 3.17 -3.19 -8.52
C GLY A 17 3.80 -4.54 -8.89
N SER A 18 3.02 -5.62 -8.87
CA SER A 18 3.48 -6.94 -9.30
C SER A 18 3.76 -7.00 -10.81
N ILE A 19 2.93 -6.33 -11.61
CA ILE A 19 3.16 -6.20 -13.05
C ILE A 19 4.46 -5.43 -13.30
N LEU A 20 4.65 -4.31 -12.62
CA LEU A 20 5.87 -3.52 -12.72
C LEU A 20 7.11 -4.34 -12.33
N THR A 21 7.07 -5.05 -11.21
CA THR A 21 8.16 -5.96 -10.78
C THR A 21 8.46 -7.05 -11.81
N ARG A 22 7.46 -7.47 -12.59
CA ARG A 22 7.65 -8.46 -13.67
C ARG A 22 8.30 -7.86 -14.91
N LEU A 23 8.00 -6.60 -15.21
CA LEU A 23 8.48 -5.90 -16.41
C LEU A 23 9.87 -5.28 -16.19
N ASN A 24 10.14 -4.82 -14.96
CA ASN A 24 11.42 -4.20 -14.64
C ASN A 24 12.51 -5.26 -14.49
N ASN A 25 13.55 -5.16 -15.32
CA ASN A 25 14.69 -6.07 -15.30
C ASN A 25 15.85 -5.56 -14.43
N GLU A 26 15.85 -4.26 -14.12
CA GLU A 26 16.92 -3.60 -13.36
C GLU A 26 16.28 -2.73 -12.25
N PRO A 27 15.96 -3.32 -11.10
CA PRO A 27 15.36 -2.56 -9.99
C PRO A 27 16.36 -1.50 -9.48
N ARG A 28 15.88 -0.28 -9.34
CA ARG A 28 16.65 0.84 -8.75
C ARG A 28 16.77 0.75 -7.23
N PHE A 29 15.84 0.06 -6.62
CA PHE A 29 15.77 -0.27 -5.20
C PHE A 29 15.62 -1.78 -5.05
N VAL A 30 15.78 -2.32 -3.85
CA VAL A 30 15.70 -3.77 -3.61
C VAL A 30 14.36 -4.37 -4.00
N HIS A 31 13.29 -3.57 -3.98
CA HIS A 31 11.95 -3.96 -4.40
C HIS A 31 11.28 -2.87 -5.22
N ASP A 32 10.71 -3.24 -6.37
CA ASP A 32 10.01 -2.30 -7.24
C ASP A 32 8.62 -1.93 -6.72
N ALA A 33 8.03 -2.75 -5.87
CA ALA A 33 6.70 -2.53 -5.30
C ALA A 33 6.68 -2.76 -3.80
N ILE A 34 6.18 -1.78 -3.06
CA ILE A 34 6.04 -1.82 -1.61
C ILE A 34 4.59 -1.55 -1.24
N HIS A 35 4.03 -2.36 -0.35
CA HIS A 35 2.74 -2.12 0.28
C HIS A 35 2.92 -1.84 1.77
N ILE A 36 2.54 -0.65 2.20
CA ILE A 36 2.63 -0.20 3.59
C ILE A 36 1.26 -0.33 4.26
N ASN A 37 1.23 -0.81 5.48
CA ASN A 37 0.03 -1.22 6.22
C ASN A 37 -0.75 -2.35 5.54
N GLY A 38 -0.16 -3.05 4.58
CA GLY A 38 -0.82 -4.14 3.88
C GLY A 38 -0.71 -5.49 4.59
N PRO A 39 -1.47 -6.45 4.12
CA PRO A 39 -2.53 -6.31 3.10
C PRO A 39 -3.82 -5.72 3.68
N ALA A 40 -4.66 -5.10 2.83
CA ALA A 40 -6.01 -4.70 3.24
C ALA A 40 -6.86 -5.94 3.54
N LEU A 41 -7.55 -5.93 4.67
CA LEU A 41 -8.35 -7.06 5.14
C LEU A 41 -9.82 -6.93 4.73
N VAL A 42 -10.46 -8.04 4.31
CA VAL A 42 -11.86 -8.10 3.87
C VAL A 42 -12.58 -9.27 4.56
N PRO A 43 -13.28 -9.08 5.63
CA PRO A 43 -12.95 -8.25 6.79
C PRO A 43 -11.81 -8.85 7.63
N PHE A 44 -11.54 -10.17 7.51
CA PHE A 44 -10.57 -10.91 8.35
C PHE A 44 -9.43 -11.54 7.59
N TYR A 45 -9.42 -11.44 6.27
CA TYR A 45 -8.39 -12.01 5.39
C TYR A 45 -8.03 -11.03 4.29
N ALA A 46 -6.85 -11.15 3.76
CA ALA A 46 -6.39 -10.29 2.67
C ALA A 46 -7.33 -10.40 1.45
N GLY A 47 -7.80 -9.28 0.94
CA GLY A 47 -8.62 -9.24 -0.26
C GLY A 47 -7.88 -9.74 -1.49
N PRO A 48 -8.59 -10.19 -2.55
CA PRO A 48 -7.97 -10.59 -3.81
C PRO A 48 -7.28 -9.42 -4.52
N GLY A 49 -6.34 -9.72 -5.41
CA GLY A 49 -5.68 -8.72 -6.25
C GLY A 49 -4.60 -7.87 -5.56
N GLN A 50 -4.13 -8.28 -4.38
CA GLN A 50 -3.11 -7.53 -3.64
C GLN A 50 -1.69 -8.10 -3.78
N PHE A 51 -1.54 -9.20 -4.49
CA PHE A 51 -0.29 -9.95 -4.63
C PHE A 51 0.04 -10.23 -6.09
N GLY A 52 1.02 -11.07 -6.34
CA GLY A 52 1.44 -11.47 -7.68
C GLY A 52 0.42 -12.28 -8.46
N GLY A 53 -0.52 -12.95 -7.79
CA GLY A 53 -1.59 -13.74 -8.41
C GLY A 53 -1.08 -14.64 -9.53
N LEU A 54 -1.59 -14.46 -10.74
CA LEU A 54 -1.20 -15.23 -11.95
C LEU A 54 0.31 -15.13 -12.27
N LEU A 55 1.00 -14.06 -11.84
CA LEU A 55 2.44 -13.92 -12.04
C LEU A 55 3.26 -14.74 -11.02
N GLY A 56 2.61 -15.22 -9.97
CA GLY A 56 3.21 -15.98 -8.88
C GLY A 56 3.92 -15.14 -7.83
N GLY A 57 4.13 -15.71 -6.65
CA GLY A 57 4.65 -15.03 -5.47
C GLY A 57 6.10 -14.51 -5.57
N ALA A 58 6.79 -14.73 -6.68
CA ALA A 58 8.08 -14.08 -6.95
C ALA A 58 7.93 -12.60 -7.29
N HIS A 59 6.73 -12.19 -7.62
CA HIS A 59 6.37 -10.82 -7.98
C HIS A 59 5.44 -10.17 -6.94
N ASP A 60 5.29 -10.81 -5.77
CA ASP A 60 4.54 -10.20 -4.67
C ASP A 60 5.22 -8.89 -4.26
N PRO A 61 4.44 -7.84 -3.96
CA PRO A 61 5.01 -6.62 -3.39
C PRO A 61 5.61 -6.90 -2.01
N PHE A 62 6.59 -6.11 -1.62
CA PHE A 62 7.14 -6.17 -0.29
C PHE A 62 6.15 -5.55 0.71
N LEU A 63 5.73 -6.34 1.70
CA LEU A 63 4.76 -5.91 2.69
C LEU A 63 5.47 -5.31 3.91
N ILE A 64 5.01 -4.14 4.32
CA ILE A 64 5.43 -3.47 5.54
C ILE A 64 4.20 -3.37 6.44
N GLY A 65 4.37 -3.76 7.70
CA GLY A 65 3.33 -3.69 8.73
C GLY A 65 3.10 -2.28 9.29
N ASP A 66 2.65 -2.21 10.53
CA ASP A 66 2.46 -0.94 11.24
C ASP A 66 3.79 -0.30 11.59
N VAL A 67 4.07 0.82 10.99
CA VAL A 67 5.32 1.57 11.20
C VAL A 67 5.35 2.35 12.52
N THR A 68 4.24 2.37 13.27
CA THR A 68 4.18 2.97 14.61
C THR A 68 4.62 2.00 15.71
N GLU A 69 4.69 0.70 15.40
CA GLU A 69 5.09 -0.35 16.34
C GLU A 69 6.62 -0.53 16.43
N GLY A 70 7.40 0.42 15.93
CA GLY A 70 8.87 0.38 16.02
C GLY A 70 9.51 -0.66 15.11
N ASP A 71 10.42 -1.49 15.64
CA ASP A 71 11.26 -2.43 14.87
C ASP A 71 10.50 -3.55 14.17
N THR A 72 9.20 -3.69 14.42
CA THR A 72 8.36 -4.76 13.88
C THR A 72 7.80 -4.46 12.48
N ALA A 73 7.94 -3.23 12.00
CA ALA A 73 7.41 -2.82 10.70
C ALA A 73 7.96 -3.64 9.51
N ILE A 74 9.18 -4.12 9.62
CA ILE A 74 9.83 -4.94 8.59
C ILE A 74 9.89 -6.39 9.06
N PRO A 75 9.22 -7.35 8.38
CA PRO A 75 9.27 -8.74 8.77
C PRO A 75 10.70 -9.30 8.81
N GLY A 76 11.11 -9.79 9.97
CA GLY A 76 12.46 -10.36 10.19
C GLY A 76 13.53 -9.35 10.55
N TYR A 77 13.17 -8.08 10.71
CA TYR A 77 14.02 -7.05 11.26
C TYR A 77 13.70 -6.91 12.78
N ASP A 78 14.35 -7.71 13.56
CA ASP A 78 14.30 -7.65 15.03
C ASP A 78 15.70 -7.34 15.53
N ASP A 79 15.88 -6.22 16.23
CA ASP A 79 17.15 -5.80 16.82
C ASP A 79 17.64 -6.78 17.90
N SER A 80 16.74 -7.67 18.40
CA SER A 80 17.10 -8.73 19.35
C SER A 80 17.98 -9.83 18.74
N VAL A 81 18.00 -9.97 17.41
CA VAL A 81 18.94 -10.83 16.73
C VAL A 81 20.14 -10.00 16.32
N GLU A 82 21.23 -10.07 17.08
CA GLU A 82 22.55 -9.59 16.68
C GLU A 82 22.95 -10.17 15.31
N LEU A 83 22.36 -9.68 14.24
CA LEU A 83 22.82 -9.87 12.89
C LEU A 83 24.02 -8.95 12.68
N VAL A 84 25.08 -9.20 13.45
CA VAL A 84 26.38 -8.62 13.17
C VAL A 84 26.67 -8.90 11.69
N PRO A 85 27.03 -7.90 10.88
CA PRO A 85 27.30 -8.08 9.43
C PRO A 85 28.21 -9.29 9.12
N MET A 86 29.09 -9.61 10.03
CA MET A 86 29.99 -10.76 9.94
C MET A 86 29.24 -12.11 10.05
N ARG A 87 28.27 -12.25 10.94
CA ARG A 87 27.44 -13.47 11.04
C ARG A 87 26.49 -13.64 9.88
N LEU A 88 26.04 -12.54 9.29
CA LEU A 88 25.25 -12.58 8.05
C LEU A 88 26.07 -13.13 6.88
N GLN A 89 27.31 -12.66 6.71
CA GLN A 89 28.23 -13.16 5.69
C GLN A 89 28.58 -14.64 5.90
N GLU A 90 28.81 -15.08 7.13
CA GLU A 90 29.07 -16.49 7.46
C GLU A 90 27.86 -17.38 7.13
N ARG A 91 26.63 -16.92 7.43
CA ARG A 91 25.40 -17.64 7.08
C ARG A 91 25.20 -17.73 5.57
N LEU A 92 25.50 -16.65 4.82
CA LEU A 92 25.46 -16.64 3.37
C LEU A 92 26.48 -17.62 2.78
N ALA A 93 27.70 -17.61 3.28
CA ALA A 93 28.75 -18.54 2.84
C ALA A 93 28.40 -20.00 3.11
N LEU A 94 27.81 -20.30 4.30
CA LEU A 94 27.34 -21.63 4.64
C LEU A 94 26.17 -22.06 3.74
N LYS A 95 25.21 -21.16 3.50
CA LYS A 95 24.10 -21.43 2.57
C LYS A 95 24.61 -21.75 1.18
N ASP A 96 25.53 -20.94 0.64
CA ASP A 96 26.09 -21.14 -0.71
C ASP A 96 26.88 -22.46 -0.82
N THR A 97 27.49 -22.90 0.26
CA THR A 97 28.15 -24.20 0.33
C THR A 97 27.15 -25.34 0.32
N LEU A 98 26.09 -25.24 1.12
CA LEU A 98 25.02 -26.23 1.17
C LEU A 98 24.25 -26.31 -0.17
N ASP A 99 23.98 -25.17 -0.81
CA ASP A 99 23.30 -25.12 -2.11
C ASP A 99 24.15 -25.74 -3.23
N ARG A 100 25.46 -25.57 -3.19
CA ARG A 100 26.40 -26.20 -4.15
C ARG A 100 26.45 -27.72 -4.00
N GLU A 101 26.51 -28.20 -2.77
CA GLU A 101 26.54 -29.65 -2.49
C GLU A 101 25.21 -30.34 -2.78
N ASN A 102 24.09 -29.61 -2.68
CA ASN A 102 22.73 -30.14 -2.90
C ASN A 102 22.08 -29.65 -4.19
N SER A 103 22.86 -29.17 -5.16
CA SER A 103 22.35 -28.56 -6.40
C SER A 103 21.38 -29.44 -7.20
N GLY A 104 21.46 -30.76 -7.07
CA GLY A 104 20.51 -31.72 -7.68
C GLY A 104 19.13 -31.76 -7.02
N LEU A 105 19.04 -31.46 -5.72
CA LEU A 105 17.77 -31.52 -4.96
C LEU A 105 16.93 -30.24 -5.08
N PHE A 106 17.55 -29.11 -5.40
CA PHE A 106 16.94 -27.77 -5.42
C PHE A 106 16.71 -27.21 -6.84
N SER A 107 16.63 -28.07 -7.85
CA SER A 107 16.48 -27.63 -9.25
C SER A 107 15.06 -27.20 -9.64
N ASN A 108 14.06 -27.39 -8.76
CA ASN A 108 12.68 -27.06 -9.06
C ASN A 108 12.38 -25.52 -8.96
N ALA A 109 11.31 -25.09 -9.64
CA ALA A 109 10.91 -23.68 -9.69
C ALA A 109 10.68 -23.04 -8.30
N LYS A 110 10.19 -23.84 -7.34
CA LYS A 110 9.93 -23.39 -5.95
C LYS A 110 11.23 -23.07 -5.21
N SER A 111 12.24 -23.90 -5.36
CA SER A 111 13.55 -23.70 -4.73
C SER A 111 14.29 -22.48 -5.33
N LYS A 112 14.23 -22.32 -6.65
CA LYS A 112 14.81 -21.12 -7.32
C LYS A 112 14.11 -19.84 -6.86
N ARG A 113 12.79 -19.87 -6.67
CA ARG A 113 12.03 -18.73 -6.13
C ARG A 113 12.46 -18.41 -4.70
N ASN A 114 12.53 -19.41 -3.84
CA ASN A 114 12.94 -19.21 -2.44
C ASN A 114 14.37 -18.65 -2.36
N ALA A 115 15.28 -19.11 -3.21
CA ALA A 115 16.65 -18.59 -3.29
C ALA A 115 16.69 -17.11 -3.70
N ARG A 116 15.86 -16.69 -4.68
CA ARG A 116 15.76 -15.28 -5.08
C ARG A 116 15.18 -14.42 -3.97
N ASN A 117 14.10 -14.86 -3.32
CA ASN A 117 13.48 -14.12 -2.21
C ASN A 117 14.45 -13.99 -1.04
N TYR A 118 15.22 -15.04 -0.75
CA TYR A 118 16.24 -15.01 0.27
C TYR A 118 17.37 -14.03 -0.08
N ALA A 119 17.86 -14.04 -1.33
CA ALA A 119 18.89 -13.12 -1.80
C ALA A 119 18.43 -11.66 -1.68
N LYS A 120 17.20 -11.35 -2.12
CA LYS A 120 16.58 -10.01 -1.97
C LYS A 120 16.46 -9.59 -0.50
N ALA A 121 16.00 -10.49 0.38
CA ALA A 121 15.92 -10.21 1.80
C ALA A 121 17.30 -9.93 2.42
N MET A 122 18.31 -10.65 2.02
CA MET A 122 19.68 -10.44 2.49
C MET A 122 20.27 -9.11 1.98
N GLU A 123 19.97 -8.73 0.75
CA GLU A 123 20.36 -7.45 0.18
C GLU A 123 19.69 -6.28 0.92
N LEU A 124 18.41 -6.42 1.24
CA LEU A 124 17.66 -5.49 2.10
C LEU A 124 18.36 -5.31 3.46
N LEU A 125 18.66 -6.41 4.13
CA LEU A 125 19.27 -6.39 5.47
C LEU A 125 20.73 -5.86 5.45
N ALA A 126 21.47 -6.08 4.36
CA ALA A 126 22.85 -5.64 4.19
C ALA A 126 22.98 -4.16 3.79
N SER A 127 21.97 -3.60 3.12
CA SER A 127 22.03 -2.23 2.61
C SER A 127 21.77 -1.21 3.71
N LYS A 128 22.78 -0.39 4.03
CA LYS A 128 22.64 0.72 4.97
C LYS A 128 21.61 1.73 4.49
N ASN A 129 21.62 2.09 3.21
CA ASN A 129 20.70 3.07 2.62
C ASN A 129 19.23 2.60 2.73
N VAL A 130 19.02 1.30 2.55
CA VAL A 130 17.69 0.71 2.69
C VAL A 130 17.22 0.81 4.13
N ARG A 131 18.03 0.41 5.10
CA ARG A 131 17.69 0.52 6.53
C ARG A 131 17.39 1.96 6.93
N GLU A 132 18.24 2.90 6.52
CA GLU A 132 18.03 4.33 6.78
C GLU A 132 16.72 4.83 6.16
N ALA A 133 16.33 4.36 4.98
CA ALA A 133 15.08 4.74 4.34
C ALA A 133 13.83 4.29 5.14
N PHE A 134 13.91 3.15 5.82
CA PHE A 134 12.81 2.64 6.65
C PHE A 134 12.77 3.26 8.05
N ASP A 135 13.86 3.84 8.53
CA ASP A 135 13.97 4.37 9.89
C ASP A 135 13.33 5.76 10.03
N LEU A 136 12.08 5.79 10.49
CA LEU A 136 11.35 7.04 10.75
C LEU A 136 11.89 7.82 11.96
N SER A 137 12.73 7.22 12.80
CA SER A 137 13.31 7.90 13.97
C SER A 137 14.30 9.00 13.55
N THR A 138 14.85 8.90 12.35
CA THR A 138 15.75 9.90 11.77
C THR A 138 15.04 11.16 11.28
N GLU A 139 13.71 11.13 11.16
CA GLU A 139 12.92 12.31 10.80
C GLU A 139 12.72 13.24 11.99
N LYS A 140 12.69 14.53 11.71
CA LYS A 140 12.38 15.54 12.73
C LYS A 140 10.99 15.28 13.31
N GLU A 141 10.85 15.42 14.61
CA GLU A 141 9.56 15.27 15.28
C GLU A 141 8.47 16.17 14.66
N SER A 142 8.82 17.42 14.30
CA SER A 142 7.90 18.34 13.62
C SER A 142 7.39 17.79 12.29
N THR A 143 8.23 17.12 11.51
CA THR A 143 7.84 16.45 10.27
C THR A 143 6.90 15.28 10.59
N ARG A 144 7.25 14.42 11.52
CA ARG A 144 6.41 13.30 11.94
C ARG A 144 5.03 13.76 12.43
N LEU A 145 4.99 14.82 13.22
CA LEU A 145 3.76 15.44 13.73
C LEU A 145 2.90 16.03 12.60
N SER A 146 3.49 16.59 11.54
CA SER A 146 2.73 17.15 10.41
C SER A 146 1.93 16.10 9.65
N TYR A 147 2.45 14.88 9.53
CA TYR A 147 1.73 13.75 8.95
C TYR A 147 0.68 13.12 9.89
N GLY A 148 0.80 13.35 11.18
CA GLY A 148 0.01 12.70 12.24
C GLY A 148 0.72 11.50 12.84
N MET A 149 0.72 11.45 14.19
CA MET A 149 1.33 10.36 14.97
C MET A 149 0.36 9.18 15.10
N ASN A 150 -0.13 8.71 13.97
CA ASN A 150 -1.00 7.56 13.84
C ASN A 150 -0.49 6.67 12.69
N ARG A 151 -1.01 5.47 12.61
CA ARG A 151 -0.59 4.45 11.65
C ARG A 151 -0.61 4.93 10.21
N SER A 152 -1.74 5.50 9.76
CA SER A 152 -1.88 6.00 8.38
C SER A 152 -0.98 7.19 8.08
N GLY A 153 -0.83 8.11 9.02
CA GLY A 153 0.04 9.28 8.87
C GLY A 153 1.51 8.89 8.74
N GLN A 154 2.01 8.03 9.63
CA GLN A 154 3.39 7.56 9.58
C GLN A 154 3.65 6.66 8.36
N ALA A 155 2.64 5.93 7.88
CA ALA A 155 2.73 5.18 6.63
C ALA A 155 2.91 6.11 5.41
N CYS A 156 2.20 7.25 5.37
CA CYS A 156 2.41 8.27 4.32
C CYS A 156 3.81 8.90 4.41
N LEU A 157 4.33 9.12 5.60
CA LEU A 157 5.71 9.60 5.79
C LEU A 157 6.71 8.56 5.28
N LEU A 158 6.51 7.28 5.59
CA LEU A 158 7.36 6.21 5.04
C LEU A 158 7.26 6.16 3.52
N ALA A 159 6.05 6.30 2.95
CA ALA A 159 5.88 6.33 1.49
C ALA A 159 6.73 7.45 0.84
N ARG A 160 6.77 8.66 1.41
CA ARG A 160 7.63 9.75 0.94
C ARG A 160 9.11 9.32 0.96
N ARG A 161 9.57 8.68 2.03
CA ARG A 161 10.95 8.18 2.12
C ARG A 161 11.26 7.10 1.09
N MET A 162 10.28 6.25 0.78
CA MET A 162 10.44 5.24 -0.27
C MET A 162 10.52 5.87 -1.67
N VAL A 163 9.74 6.93 -1.93
CA VAL A 163 9.88 7.75 -3.16
C VAL A 163 11.30 8.32 -3.25
N GLU A 164 11.79 8.92 -2.17
CA GLU A 164 13.13 9.49 -2.07
C GLU A 164 14.24 8.44 -2.30
N ALA A 165 14.01 7.21 -1.86
CA ALA A 165 14.89 6.08 -2.09
C ALA A 165 14.78 5.48 -3.52
N GLY A 166 13.84 5.96 -4.34
CA GLY A 166 13.66 5.55 -5.73
C GLY A 166 12.80 4.30 -5.93
N VAL A 167 11.92 3.97 -4.99
CA VAL A 167 10.92 2.91 -5.15
C VAL A 167 9.86 3.36 -6.15
N PRO A 168 9.69 2.63 -7.29
CA PRO A 168 8.81 3.11 -8.34
C PRO A 168 7.32 2.93 -8.07
N TYR A 169 6.93 1.97 -7.22
CA TYR A 169 5.53 1.74 -6.86
C TYR A 169 5.34 1.56 -5.36
N ILE A 170 4.50 2.41 -4.77
CA ILE A 170 4.20 2.37 -3.35
C ILE A 170 2.68 2.40 -3.17
N ASN A 171 2.15 1.43 -2.47
CA ASN A 171 0.74 1.38 -2.08
C ASN A 171 0.63 1.54 -0.57
N VAL A 172 -0.03 2.60 -0.12
CA VAL A 172 -0.36 2.82 1.28
C VAL A 172 -1.79 2.37 1.51
N ILE A 173 -1.99 1.34 2.30
CA ILE A 173 -3.32 0.96 2.78
C ILE A 173 -3.67 1.95 3.89
N PHE A 174 -4.44 2.96 3.51
CA PHE A 174 -4.83 4.04 4.41
C PHE A 174 -5.95 3.53 5.33
N ASN A 175 -5.58 3.07 6.51
CA ASN A 175 -6.37 2.32 7.45
C ASN A 175 -6.56 0.83 7.05
N HIS A 176 -5.85 -0.06 7.71
CA HIS A 176 -5.81 -1.50 7.40
C HIS A 176 -7.09 -2.25 7.78
N SER A 177 -7.90 -1.71 8.70
CA SER A 177 -9.16 -2.32 9.13
C SER A 177 -10.29 -1.94 8.18
N ASN A 178 -10.98 -2.94 7.64
CA ASN A 178 -12.19 -2.75 6.85
C ASN A 178 -13.46 -2.66 7.69
N ARG A 179 -13.34 -2.76 9.00
CA ARG A 179 -14.49 -2.82 9.90
C ARG A 179 -14.84 -1.40 10.31
N GLY A 180 -15.81 -0.81 9.64
CA GLY A 180 -16.17 0.61 9.79
C GLY A 180 -16.20 1.13 11.22
N GLN A 181 -16.94 0.47 12.13
CA GLN A 181 -17.09 0.89 13.51
C GLN A 181 -16.18 0.15 14.49
N ASP A 182 -15.47 -0.87 14.06
CA ASP A 182 -14.63 -1.64 14.94
C ASP A 182 -13.47 -0.80 15.47
N ARG A 183 -13.26 -0.92 16.75
CA ARG A 183 -12.14 -0.31 17.45
C ARG A 183 -11.22 -1.41 17.91
N GLU A 184 -10.03 -1.43 17.35
CA GLU A 184 -8.93 -2.13 17.96
C GLU A 184 -8.37 -1.21 19.06
N PRO A 185 -8.47 -1.55 20.35
CA PRO A 185 -8.07 -0.64 21.44
C PRO A 185 -6.62 -0.19 21.39
N GLN A 186 -5.80 -0.94 20.67
CA GLN A 186 -4.36 -0.69 20.52
C GLN A 186 -4.01 0.00 19.20
N ASP A 187 -4.96 0.10 18.26
CA ASP A 187 -4.73 0.77 16.97
C ASP A 187 -4.90 2.29 17.12
N THR A 188 -3.97 3.02 16.55
CA THR A 188 -4.04 4.49 16.46
C THR A 188 -5.02 4.97 15.40
N ASP A 189 -5.46 4.08 14.50
CA ASP A 189 -6.41 4.35 13.43
C ASP A 189 -7.77 3.73 13.73
N TRP A 190 -8.51 4.37 14.60
CA TRP A 190 -9.88 3.95 14.89
C TRP A 190 -10.78 4.16 13.68
N TYR A 191 -11.73 3.26 13.47
CA TYR A 191 -12.65 3.19 12.34
C TYR A 191 -11.97 2.91 10.98
N GLY A 192 -12.57 2.02 10.23
CA GLY A 192 -12.28 1.76 8.83
C GLY A 192 -13.21 2.52 7.89
N TRP A 193 -12.84 2.55 6.62
CA TRP A 193 -13.63 3.21 5.58
C TRP A 193 -14.90 2.45 5.18
N ASP A 194 -15.06 1.19 5.63
CA ASP A 194 -16.26 0.38 5.37
C ASP A 194 -17.41 0.75 6.34
N THR A 195 -17.89 1.97 6.24
CA THR A 195 -18.85 2.62 7.13
C THR A 195 -20.29 2.34 6.74
N HIS A 196 -20.79 1.12 6.98
CA HIS A 196 -22.19 0.76 6.72
C HIS A 196 -23.17 1.53 7.61
N ASN A 197 -22.85 1.67 8.89
CA ASN A 197 -23.58 2.49 9.86
C ASN A 197 -22.67 3.59 10.40
N ASP A 198 -23.20 4.57 11.10
CA ASP A 198 -22.48 5.70 11.73
C ASP A 198 -21.54 6.48 10.78
N ILE A 199 -21.74 6.40 9.47
CA ILE A 199 -20.83 6.96 8.46
C ILE A 199 -20.50 8.44 8.71
N PHE A 200 -21.50 9.25 9.11
CA PHE A 200 -21.30 10.69 9.29
C PHE A 200 -20.38 11.01 10.46
N TYR A 201 -20.52 10.26 11.57
CA TYR A 201 -19.63 10.38 12.71
C TYR A 201 -18.22 9.87 12.35
N ALA A 202 -18.12 8.67 11.77
CA ALA A 202 -16.86 8.07 11.41
C ALA A 202 -16.05 8.94 10.45
N LEU A 203 -16.69 9.48 9.41
CA LEU A 203 -16.03 10.37 8.46
C LEU A 203 -15.59 11.67 9.12
N LYS A 204 -16.52 12.35 9.82
CA LYS A 204 -16.28 13.70 10.34
C LYS A 204 -15.25 13.74 11.47
N GLU A 205 -15.33 12.79 12.40
CA GLU A 205 -14.57 12.84 13.64
C GLU A 205 -13.30 11.96 13.62
N GLN A 206 -13.21 10.99 12.69
CA GLN A 206 -12.14 10.00 12.69
C GLN A 206 -11.36 9.92 11.36
N LEU A 207 -12.05 9.62 10.26
CA LEU A 207 -11.40 9.25 9.01
C LEU A 207 -10.88 10.47 8.23
N VAL A 208 -11.74 11.46 7.99
CA VAL A 208 -11.37 12.66 7.22
C VAL A 208 -10.31 13.49 7.94
N PRO A 209 -10.35 13.73 9.27
CA PRO A 209 -9.30 14.46 9.95
C PRO A 209 -7.90 13.84 9.82
N ARG A 210 -7.81 12.50 9.82
CA ARG A 210 -6.54 11.80 9.58
C ARG A 210 -6.07 11.97 8.14
N PHE A 211 -6.99 11.82 7.19
CA PHE A 211 -6.72 12.00 5.77
C PHE A 211 -6.27 13.43 5.46
N ASP A 212 -7.01 14.42 5.93
CA ASP A 212 -6.74 15.84 5.74
C ASP A 212 -5.42 16.31 6.37
N LYS A 213 -4.91 15.54 7.33
CA LYS A 213 -3.59 15.80 7.91
C LYS A 213 -2.48 15.11 7.12
N ALA A 214 -2.62 13.83 6.81
CA ALA A 214 -1.56 13.03 6.22
C ALA A 214 -1.31 13.34 4.75
N VAL A 215 -2.38 13.44 3.95
CA VAL A 215 -2.24 13.61 2.49
C VAL A 215 -1.70 14.98 2.09
N PRO A 216 -2.18 16.11 2.64
CA PRO A 216 -1.56 17.41 2.38
C PRO A 216 -0.10 17.48 2.85
N ALA A 217 0.24 16.86 3.99
CA ALA A 217 1.62 16.80 4.45
C ALA A 217 2.52 16.04 3.45
N LEU A 218 2.02 14.91 2.91
CA LEU A 218 2.72 14.14 1.87
C LEU A 218 2.97 15.00 0.62
N LEU A 219 1.93 15.66 0.12
CA LEU A 219 2.05 16.47 -1.11
C LEU A 219 3.02 17.64 -0.93
N LEU A 220 2.91 18.37 0.18
CA LEU A 220 3.79 19.49 0.50
C LEU A 220 5.24 19.04 0.69
N ASP A 221 5.48 17.91 1.36
CA ASP A 221 6.84 17.39 1.57
C ASP A 221 7.45 16.91 0.25
N LEU A 222 6.68 16.24 -0.61
CA LEU A 222 7.11 15.86 -1.96
C LEU A 222 7.42 17.10 -2.82
N GLU A 223 6.58 18.14 -2.76
CA GLU A 223 6.78 19.39 -3.49
C GLU A 223 8.05 20.11 -3.01
N GLN A 224 8.21 20.29 -1.70
CA GLN A 224 9.37 20.95 -1.10
C GLN A 224 10.70 20.24 -1.41
N ARG A 225 10.65 18.94 -1.66
CA ARG A 225 11.83 18.13 -2.05
C ARG A 225 12.04 18.05 -3.55
N GLY A 226 11.16 18.67 -4.36
CA GLY A 226 11.22 18.56 -5.82
C GLY A 226 10.89 17.15 -6.36
N LEU A 227 10.19 16.34 -5.58
CA LEU A 227 9.81 14.96 -5.95
C LEU A 227 8.42 14.88 -6.58
N LEU A 228 7.54 15.86 -6.34
CA LEU A 228 6.15 15.82 -6.78
C LEU A 228 6.01 15.82 -8.30
N ASP A 229 6.92 16.53 -9.01
CA ASP A 229 6.89 16.58 -10.49
C ASP A 229 7.17 15.21 -11.15
N GLN A 230 7.82 14.30 -10.42
CA GLN A 230 8.16 12.95 -10.89
C GLN A 230 7.35 11.86 -10.17
N THR A 231 6.39 12.24 -9.34
CA THR A 231 5.62 11.29 -8.52
C THR A 231 4.14 11.52 -8.72
N LEU A 232 3.45 10.55 -9.32
CA LEU A 232 1.99 10.56 -9.38
C LEU A 232 1.42 10.02 -8.07
N VAL A 233 0.69 10.86 -7.35
CA VAL A 233 -0.05 10.47 -6.15
C VAL A 233 -1.50 10.24 -6.52
N VAL A 234 -2.01 9.04 -6.24
CA VAL A 234 -3.40 8.65 -6.48
C VAL A 234 -4.06 8.25 -5.17
N CYS A 235 -5.16 8.91 -4.81
CA CYS A 235 -5.97 8.53 -3.66
C CYS A 235 -7.34 8.04 -4.16
N MET A 236 -7.68 6.80 -3.84
CA MET A 236 -8.91 6.17 -4.30
C MET A 236 -9.39 5.08 -3.34
N GLY A 237 -10.67 4.77 -3.41
CA GLY A 237 -11.25 3.52 -2.92
C GLY A 237 -11.67 2.65 -4.09
N GLU A 238 -12.17 1.46 -3.80
CA GLU A 238 -12.63 0.49 -4.81
C GLU A 238 -14.00 0.85 -5.40
N PHE A 239 -14.83 1.58 -4.64
CA PHE A 239 -16.16 2.06 -5.06
C PHE A 239 -16.63 3.20 -4.15
N GLY A 240 -17.78 3.79 -4.48
CA GLY A 240 -18.43 4.84 -3.70
C GLY A 240 -19.42 4.31 -2.67
N ARG A 241 -20.22 5.24 -2.12
CA ARG A 241 -21.27 4.96 -1.14
C ARG A 241 -22.64 5.35 -1.68
N ALA A 242 -23.65 4.52 -1.39
CA ALA A 242 -25.02 4.70 -1.88
C ALA A 242 -25.60 6.07 -1.52
N PRO A 243 -26.37 6.69 -2.43
CA PRO A 243 -27.11 7.92 -2.13
C PRO A 243 -28.11 7.74 -0.97
N LEU A 244 -28.72 6.56 -0.88
CA LEU A 244 -29.68 6.23 0.16
C LEU A 244 -28.97 6.02 1.51
N ILE A 245 -29.51 6.65 2.54
CA ILE A 245 -29.10 6.51 3.93
C ILE A 245 -30.04 5.52 4.60
N ALA A 246 -29.48 4.47 5.22
CA ALA A 246 -30.26 3.45 5.92
C ALA A 246 -29.42 2.83 7.05
N ILE A 247 -30.10 2.17 7.99
CA ILE A 247 -29.44 1.27 8.96
C ILE A 247 -29.32 -0.12 8.31
N GLU A 248 -28.18 -0.75 8.50
CA GLU A 248 -27.93 -2.16 8.18
C GLU A 248 -27.83 -2.99 9.45
N GLU A 249 -28.84 -3.81 9.68
CA GLU A 249 -28.99 -4.59 10.92
C GLU A 249 -27.85 -5.60 11.17
N ASN A 250 -27.15 -6.01 10.09
CA ASN A 250 -26.05 -6.98 10.17
C ASN A 250 -24.68 -6.34 10.48
N PHE A 251 -24.63 -5.03 10.62
CA PHE A 251 -23.39 -4.29 10.90
C PHE A 251 -23.51 -3.55 12.22
N GLU A 252 -22.41 -3.41 12.92
CA GLU A 252 -22.35 -2.61 14.13
C GLU A 252 -22.65 -1.13 13.86
N GLY A 253 -23.03 -0.41 14.91
CA GLY A 253 -23.41 1.00 14.84
C GLY A 253 -24.88 1.21 15.10
N THR A 254 -25.23 2.43 15.48
CA THR A 254 -26.57 2.79 15.92
C THR A 254 -27.26 3.84 15.05
N ASN A 255 -26.49 4.55 14.24
CA ASN A 255 -27.01 5.58 13.34
C ASN A 255 -26.92 5.12 11.89
N PRO A 256 -27.83 5.61 11.02
CA PRO A 256 -27.79 5.25 9.61
C PRO A 256 -26.47 5.56 8.93
N GLY A 257 -26.11 4.73 7.97
CA GLY A 257 -24.95 4.90 7.11
C GLY A 257 -25.29 4.69 5.63
N ARG A 258 -24.33 4.23 4.86
CA ARG A 258 -24.46 4.07 3.40
C ARG A 258 -23.83 2.78 2.94
N LYS A 259 -24.58 2.01 2.13
CA LYS A 259 -24.08 0.78 1.47
C LYS A 259 -23.00 1.06 0.43
N HIS A 260 -22.39 -0.01 -0.06
CA HIS A 260 -21.49 0.02 -1.22
C HIS A 260 -22.24 0.49 -2.47
N TRP A 261 -21.57 1.27 -3.33
CA TRP A 261 -22.14 1.80 -4.55
C TRP A 261 -21.10 1.92 -5.67
N ALA A 262 -21.12 0.99 -6.60
CA ALA A 262 -20.11 0.91 -7.66
C ALA A 262 -20.42 1.82 -8.88
N ARG A 263 -21.54 2.58 -8.88
CA ARG A 263 -21.96 3.37 -10.05
C ARG A 263 -21.29 4.73 -10.15
N ALA A 264 -20.86 5.28 -9.02
CA ALA A 264 -20.16 6.56 -8.97
C ALA A 264 -19.23 6.63 -7.76
N TYR A 265 -17.98 7.07 -7.97
CA TYR A 265 -17.03 7.38 -6.91
C TYR A 265 -16.00 8.39 -7.42
N SER A 266 -15.23 8.97 -6.50
CA SER A 266 -14.24 9.99 -6.82
C SER A 266 -12.83 9.44 -6.64
N VAL A 267 -11.92 9.88 -7.52
CA VAL A 267 -10.49 9.60 -7.43
C VAL A 267 -9.76 10.93 -7.43
N PHE A 268 -8.74 11.05 -6.61
CA PHE A 268 -7.89 12.23 -6.51
C PHE A 268 -6.53 11.93 -7.12
N PHE A 269 -6.02 12.87 -7.93
CA PHE A 269 -4.70 12.81 -8.54
C PHE A 269 -3.90 14.05 -8.20
N ALA A 270 -2.60 13.90 -7.94
CA ALA A 270 -1.66 15.02 -7.78
C ALA A 270 -0.25 14.62 -8.24
N GLY A 271 0.54 15.60 -8.68
CA GLY A 271 1.91 15.41 -9.12
C GLY A 271 2.04 14.90 -10.57
N ALA A 272 3.26 14.60 -10.99
CA ALA A 272 3.61 14.10 -12.33
C ALA A 272 2.91 14.83 -13.49
N GLY A 273 2.90 16.19 -13.43
CA GLY A 273 2.29 17.03 -14.46
C GLY A 273 0.76 17.14 -14.41
N VAL A 274 0.09 16.54 -13.43
CA VAL A 274 -1.36 16.70 -13.24
C VAL A 274 -1.68 18.17 -12.95
N LYS A 275 -2.56 18.77 -13.77
CA LYS A 275 -3.00 20.15 -13.57
C LYS A 275 -3.90 20.26 -12.35
N GLY A 276 -3.41 20.93 -11.31
CA GLY A 276 -4.13 21.14 -10.06
C GLY A 276 -5.42 21.96 -10.22
N GLY A 277 -6.39 21.73 -9.33
CA GLY A 277 -7.66 22.45 -9.28
C GLY A 277 -8.68 22.03 -10.34
N GLY A 278 -8.35 21.09 -11.23
CA GLY A 278 -9.28 20.56 -12.23
C GLY A 278 -10.27 19.56 -11.61
N VAL A 279 -11.52 19.60 -12.09
CA VAL A 279 -12.53 18.57 -11.77
C VAL A 279 -12.99 17.96 -13.09
N VAL A 280 -12.89 16.64 -13.18
CA VAL A 280 -13.28 15.87 -14.37
C VAL A 280 -14.46 14.98 -14.00
N GLY A 281 -15.55 15.10 -14.76
CA GLY A 281 -16.77 14.35 -14.51
C GLY A 281 -17.75 15.03 -13.55
N SER A 282 -18.96 14.52 -13.58
CA SER A 282 -20.05 14.98 -12.69
C SER A 282 -21.05 13.86 -12.46
N THR A 283 -21.71 13.92 -11.32
CA THR A 283 -22.81 13.01 -10.96
C THR A 283 -24.15 13.72 -11.10
N ASP A 284 -25.22 12.93 -11.05
CA ASP A 284 -26.57 13.47 -10.86
C ASP A 284 -26.70 14.19 -9.50
N ARG A 285 -27.83 14.84 -9.28
CA ARG A 285 -28.11 15.61 -8.05
C ARG A 285 -28.03 14.79 -6.77
N THR A 286 -28.20 13.49 -6.85
CA THR A 286 -28.16 12.58 -5.69
C THR A 286 -26.78 11.96 -5.47
N GLY A 287 -25.84 12.11 -6.39
CA GLY A 287 -24.57 11.37 -6.38
C GLY A 287 -24.72 9.89 -6.75
N GLY A 288 -25.84 9.51 -7.37
CA GLY A 288 -26.18 8.12 -7.66
C GLY A 288 -25.58 7.59 -8.94
N ASP A 289 -25.50 8.41 -9.97
CA ASP A 289 -24.98 8.04 -11.30
C ASP A 289 -24.07 9.12 -11.87
N VAL A 290 -23.08 8.68 -12.67
CA VAL A 290 -22.26 9.58 -13.47
C VAL A 290 -23.08 10.04 -14.68
N VAL A 291 -23.24 11.36 -14.85
CA VAL A 291 -24.00 11.99 -15.95
C VAL A 291 -23.11 12.63 -17.01
N SER A 292 -21.82 12.77 -16.76
CA SER A 292 -20.81 13.17 -17.74
C SER A 292 -20.24 11.98 -18.50
N GLN A 293 -19.14 12.18 -19.24
CA GLN A 293 -18.35 11.06 -19.75
C GLN A 293 -17.95 10.16 -18.57
N ARG A 294 -18.12 8.86 -18.74
CA ARG A 294 -17.79 7.86 -17.73
C ARG A 294 -16.35 7.40 -17.91
N TYR A 295 -15.63 7.34 -16.81
CA TYR A 295 -14.31 6.73 -16.71
C TYR A 295 -14.39 5.55 -15.75
N GLY A 296 -13.73 4.46 -16.10
CA GLY A 296 -13.68 3.26 -15.29
C GLY A 296 -12.27 2.96 -14.75
N PRO A 297 -12.11 1.89 -13.99
CA PRO A 297 -10.79 1.46 -13.51
C PRO A 297 -9.77 1.23 -14.64
N TRP A 298 -10.24 0.85 -15.82
CA TRP A 298 -9.40 0.65 -17.00
C TRP A 298 -8.77 1.94 -17.51
N ASP A 299 -9.50 3.04 -17.46
CA ASP A 299 -9.00 4.35 -17.87
C ASP A 299 -7.91 4.83 -16.91
N ILE A 300 -8.06 4.55 -15.60
CA ILE A 300 -7.03 4.81 -14.60
C ILE A 300 -5.78 3.97 -14.88
N ALA A 301 -5.97 2.66 -15.16
CA ALA A 301 -4.85 1.78 -15.50
C ALA A 301 -4.12 2.26 -16.77
N CYS A 302 -4.87 2.68 -17.81
CA CYS A 302 -4.29 3.28 -19.00
C CYS A 302 -3.51 4.55 -18.70
N LEU A 303 -4.04 5.45 -17.87
CA LEU A 303 -3.36 6.68 -17.47
C LEU A 303 -2.01 6.37 -16.79
N LEU A 304 -2.01 5.41 -15.86
CA LEU A 304 -0.79 5.00 -15.15
C LEU A 304 0.24 4.35 -16.09
N TYR A 305 -0.22 3.66 -17.13
CA TYR A 305 0.68 2.99 -18.09
C TYR A 305 1.23 3.95 -19.14
N THR A 306 0.47 4.98 -19.54
CA THR A 306 0.86 5.88 -20.63
C THR A 306 1.67 7.09 -20.14
N SER A 307 1.68 7.40 -18.84
CA SER A 307 2.51 8.48 -18.31
C SER A 307 4.02 8.19 -18.46
N ASP A 308 4.41 6.92 -18.44
CA ASP A 308 5.81 6.50 -18.70
C ASP A 308 6.17 6.44 -20.19
N ALA A 309 5.19 6.34 -21.09
CA ALA A 309 5.42 6.20 -22.53
C ALA A 309 5.51 7.53 -23.27
N ALA A 310 5.34 8.66 -22.59
CA ALA A 310 5.41 10.00 -23.19
C ALA A 310 6.84 10.56 -23.27
N ASP A 311 7.82 9.89 -22.63
CA ASP A 311 9.23 10.30 -22.58
C ASP A 311 10.15 9.46 -23.49
N GLU A 312 9.60 8.56 -24.35
CA GLU A 312 10.27 7.92 -25.46
C GLU A 312 9.84 8.55 -26.81
#